data_a7447a8fdc212d083f9b694b2806b3ab
#
_entry.id   a7447a8fdc212d083f9b694b2806b3ab
#
_cell.length_a   1.000
_cell.length_b   1.000
_cell.length_c   1.000
_cell.angle_alpha   90.00
_cell.angle_beta   90.00
_cell.angle_gamma   90.00
#
_symmetry.space_group_name_H-M   'P 1'
#
loop_
_entity.id
_entity.type
_entity.pdbx_description
1 polymer ?
#
loop_
_entity_poly.entity_id
_entity_poly.type
_entity_poly.pdbx_seq_one_letter_code
_entity_poly.pdbx_strand_id
1 'polypeptide(L)'
;LNLPYNPPHDVVTDVETVAAFVAKHPLATLITHDGVTPQADMVPLLLVDDDGAPTGKALIGHVARANPLWENGRHEGLTLATFGPLEHYVSPSWYPSKAEHHRVVPTWNYLVAHAWGELEVHDDPRWVRGVIAKLTGAMEGGRDEPWRMGQAPRDYLDDMLTKIVGIRISVQRMEARFKVSSHRSDADRLGARDGIATELDGRGAAELADAMGESSSSQTSSMPVVNDARMTS
;
A
#
# COMPACT_ATOMS: atom_id res chain seq x y z
N LEU A 1 -6.34 19.37 3.23
CA LEU A 1 -5.61 18.24 3.86
C LEU A 1 -4.12 18.56 3.81
N ASN A 2 -3.50 18.69 5.01
CA ASN A 2 -2.04 18.70 5.08
C ASN A 2 -1.56 17.30 4.72
N LEU A 3 -0.83 17.20 3.62
CA LEU A 3 -0.33 15.92 3.11
C LEU A 3 0.98 15.57 3.81
N PRO A 4 1.29 14.28 3.97
CA PRO A 4 2.61 13.88 4.42
C PRO A 4 3.68 14.39 3.44
N TYR A 5 4.86 14.63 3.96
CA TYR A 5 6.01 15.03 3.14
C TYR A 5 6.34 13.94 2.13
N ASN A 6 6.12 14.24 0.85
CA ASN A 6 6.40 13.31 -0.25
C ASN A 6 7.08 14.10 -1.39
N PRO A 7 8.42 14.05 -1.51
CA PRO A 7 9.14 14.82 -2.51
C PRO A 7 8.78 14.35 -3.93
N PRO A 8 8.72 15.27 -4.92
CA PRO A 8 8.26 14.95 -6.28
C PRO A 8 9.01 13.80 -6.97
N HIS A 9 10.28 13.59 -6.63
CA HIS A 9 11.09 12.52 -7.21
C HIS A 9 10.86 11.13 -6.60
N ASP A 10 10.13 11.05 -5.49
CA ASP A 10 9.78 9.79 -4.81
C ASP A 10 8.27 9.48 -4.91
N VAL A 11 7.44 10.49 -5.23
CA VAL A 11 5.97 10.31 -5.24
C VAL A 11 5.51 9.54 -6.47
N VAL A 12 4.60 8.60 -6.25
CA VAL A 12 3.88 7.86 -7.29
C VAL A 12 2.39 8.10 -7.09
N THR A 13 1.76 8.72 -8.07
CA THR A 13 0.31 9.04 -8.08
C THR A 13 -0.45 8.32 -9.17
N ASP A 14 0.25 7.58 -10.03
CA ASP A 14 -0.39 6.72 -11.02
C ASP A 14 -1.18 5.61 -10.31
N VAL A 15 -2.50 5.64 -10.51
CA VAL A 15 -3.44 4.77 -9.78
C VAL A 15 -3.15 3.30 -10.03
N GLU A 16 -2.78 2.93 -11.26
CA GLU A 16 -2.54 1.53 -11.61
C GLU A 16 -1.22 1.01 -10.98
N THR A 17 -0.18 1.83 -10.95
CA THR A 17 1.08 1.50 -10.27
C THR A 17 0.86 1.32 -8.77
N VAL A 18 0.13 2.24 -8.13
CA VAL A 18 -0.19 2.12 -6.70
C VAL A 18 -1.07 0.91 -6.43
N ALA A 19 -2.06 0.65 -7.30
CA ALA A 19 -2.95 -0.51 -7.19
C ALA A 19 -2.20 -1.83 -7.31
N ALA A 20 -1.24 -1.93 -8.24
CA ALA A 20 -0.39 -3.10 -8.39
C ALA A 20 0.45 -3.38 -7.13
N PHE A 21 1.03 -2.33 -6.51
CA PHE A 21 1.76 -2.46 -5.26
C PHE A 21 0.85 -2.93 -4.11
N VAL A 22 -0.33 -2.32 -3.96
CA VAL A 22 -1.32 -2.71 -2.94
C VAL A 22 -1.76 -4.16 -3.12
N ALA A 23 -2.04 -4.59 -4.35
CA ALA A 23 -2.46 -5.97 -4.64
C ALA A 23 -1.38 -7.00 -4.26
N LYS A 24 -0.12 -6.65 -4.43
CA LYS A 24 1.02 -7.51 -4.08
C LYS A 24 1.29 -7.56 -2.57
N HIS A 25 0.92 -6.50 -1.84
CA HIS A 25 1.16 -6.35 -0.39
C HIS A 25 -0.13 -6.09 0.39
N PRO A 26 -1.10 -7.02 0.38
CA PRO A 26 -2.47 -6.76 0.87
C PRO A 26 -2.59 -6.62 2.40
N LEU A 27 -1.57 -6.99 3.19
CA LEU A 27 -1.58 -6.82 4.64
C LEU A 27 -1.26 -5.36 4.99
N ALA A 28 -2.29 -4.58 5.30
CA ALA A 28 -2.20 -3.17 5.63
C ALA A 28 -2.10 -2.92 7.13
N THR A 29 -1.43 -1.83 7.50
CA THR A 29 -1.68 -1.15 8.77
C THR A 29 -2.85 -0.20 8.56
N LEU A 30 -4.00 -0.51 9.15
CA LEU A 30 -5.20 0.31 9.10
C LEU A 30 -5.19 1.26 10.31
N ILE A 31 -5.16 2.55 10.03
CA ILE A 31 -5.13 3.60 11.06
C ILE A 31 -6.49 4.27 11.09
N THR A 32 -7.17 4.16 12.22
CA THR A 32 -8.47 4.78 12.52
C THR A 32 -8.32 5.77 13.65
N HIS A 33 -9.35 6.57 13.90
CA HIS A 33 -9.35 7.63 14.91
C HIS A 33 -10.74 7.77 15.53
N ASP A 34 -10.82 7.81 16.86
CA ASP A 34 -12.06 7.97 17.61
C ASP A 34 -12.37 9.44 18.00
N GLY A 35 -11.76 10.39 17.28
CA GLY A 35 -11.83 11.81 17.62
C GLY A 35 -10.73 12.26 18.60
N VAL A 36 -10.12 11.35 19.34
CA VAL A 36 -9.10 11.63 20.36
C VAL A 36 -7.81 10.86 20.12
N THR A 37 -7.91 9.55 19.88
CA THR A 37 -6.75 8.64 19.83
C THR A 37 -6.67 7.91 18.49
N PRO A 38 -5.54 7.99 17.77
CA PRO A 38 -5.30 7.12 16.63
C PRO A 38 -5.07 5.68 17.10
N GLN A 39 -5.63 4.73 16.37
CA GLN A 39 -5.46 3.29 16.58
C GLN A 39 -4.91 2.67 15.32
N ALA A 40 -4.15 1.58 15.44
CA ALA A 40 -3.55 0.89 14.30
C ALA A 40 -3.77 -0.62 14.42
N ASP A 41 -4.38 -1.20 13.40
CA ASP A 41 -4.67 -2.62 13.28
C ASP A 41 -4.02 -3.20 12.03
N MET A 42 -3.52 -4.44 12.12
CA MET A 42 -3.05 -5.17 10.93
C MET A 42 -4.23 -5.88 10.29
N VAL A 43 -4.63 -5.45 9.10
CA VAL A 43 -5.80 -5.98 8.40
C VAL A 43 -5.45 -6.30 6.94
N PRO A 44 -5.69 -7.54 6.47
CA PRO A 44 -5.59 -7.84 5.04
C PRO A 44 -6.75 -7.16 4.29
N LEU A 45 -6.39 -6.29 3.33
CA LEU A 45 -7.33 -5.52 2.53
C LEU A 45 -7.13 -5.84 1.05
N LEU A 46 -8.22 -6.11 0.35
CA LEU A 46 -8.24 -6.30 -1.10
C LEU A 46 -8.72 -5.03 -1.78
N LEU A 47 -7.94 -4.51 -2.73
CA LEU A 47 -8.36 -3.41 -3.59
C LEU A 47 -9.29 -3.93 -4.68
N VAL A 48 -10.43 -3.29 -4.84
CA VAL A 48 -11.46 -3.64 -5.84
C VAL A 48 -11.93 -2.39 -6.57
N ASP A 49 -12.45 -2.60 -7.79
CA ASP A 49 -13.10 -1.51 -8.53
C ASP A 49 -14.41 -1.11 -7.84
N ASP A 50 -14.69 0.19 -7.86
CA ASP A 50 -15.86 0.77 -7.24
C ASP A 50 -16.23 2.11 -7.89
N ASP A 51 -17.18 2.08 -8.80
CA ASP A 51 -17.65 3.26 -9.56
C ASP A 51 -18.23 4.37 -8.66
N GLY A 52 -18.59 4.04 -7.41
CA GLY A 52 -19.07 5.01 -6.42
C GLY A 52 -17.98 5.75 -5.67
N ALA A 53 -16.75 5.26 -5.70
CA ALA A 53 -15.63 5.89 -5.01
C ALA A 53 -14.95 6.97 -5.87
N PRO A 54 -14.47 8.09 -5.28
CA PRO A 54 -13.82 9.18 -6.02
C PRO A 54 -12.61 8.74 -6.86
N THR A 55 -11.90 7.69 -6.46
CA THR A 55 -10.77 7.13 -7.21
C THR A 55 -11.16 5.96 -8.13
N GLY A 56 -12.44 5.56 -8.15
CA GLY A 56 -12.87 4.32 -8.81
C GLY A 56 -12.45 3.05 -8.08
N LYS A 57 -11.97 3.15 -6.84
CA LYS A 57 -11.44 2.02 -6.06
C LYS A 57 -11.98 2.00 -4.63
N ALA A 58 -12.15 0.80 -4.08
CA ALA A 58 -12.42 0.57 -2.67
C ALA A 58 -11.49 -0.51 -2.11
N LEU A 59 -11.22 -0.43 -0.81
CA LEU A 59 -10.58 -1.51 -0.07
C LEU A 59 -11.66 -2.30 0.68
N ILE A 60 -11.62 -3.62 0.58
CA ILE A 60 -12.52 -4.51 1.31
C ILE A 60 -11.74 -5.50 2.15
N GLY A 61 -12.26 -5.79 3.33
CA GLY A 61 -11.64 -6.73 4.26
C GLY A 61 -12.59 -7.11 5.38
N HIS A 62 -12.04 -7.67 6.44
CA HIS A 62 -12.78 -7.99 7.65
C HIS A 62 -11.89 -7.86 8.88
N VAL A 63 -12.52 -7.68 10.02
CA VAL A 63 -11.89 -7.72 11.34
C VAL A 63 -12.56 -8.78 12.21
N ALA A 64 -11.89 -9.24 13.25
CA ALA A 64 -12.52 -10.07 14.25
C ALA A 64 -13.68 -9.32 14.93
N ARG A 65 -14.80 -9.98 15.22
CA ARG A 65 -15.92 -9.35 15.94
C ARG A 65 -15.52 -8.84 17.32
N ALA A 66 -14.49 -9.40 17.93
CA ALA A 66 -13.94 -8.95 19.20
C ALA A 66 -13.05 -7.69 19.08
N ASN A 67 -12.67 -7.28 17.85
CA ASN A 67 -11.95 -6.03 17.65
C ASN A 67 -12.95 -4.88 17.68
N PRO A 68 -12.79 -3.86 18.55
CA PRO A 68 -13.75 -2.76 18.68
C PRO A 68 -13.73 -1.77 17.49
N LEU A 69 -12.85 -1.92 16.52
CA LEU A 69 -12.71 -1.01 15.37
C LEU A 69 -14.04 -0.79 14.63
N TRP A 70 -14.90 -1.80 14.53
CA TRP A 70 -16.18 -1.73 13.85
C TRP A 70 -17.30 -1.07 14.65
N GLU A 71 -17.08 -0.80 15.94
CA GLU A 71 -18.06 -0.12 16.79
C GLU A 71 -18.19 1.36 16.42
N ASN A 72 -19.38 1.91 16.62
CA ASN A 72 -19.63 3.33 16.38
C ASN A 72 -18.71 4.22 17.23
N GLY A 73 -18.19 5.29 16.62
CA GLY A 73 -17.27 6.23 17.27
C GLY A 73 -15.82 5.76 17.35
N ARG A 74 -15.46 4.61 16.71
CA ARG A 74 -14.07 4.13 16.68
C ARG A 74 -13.32 4.45 15.38
N HIS A 75 -14.01 5.02 14.39
CA HIS A 75 -13.47 5.32 13.07
C HIS A 75 -14.06 6.62 12.51
N GLU A 76 -13.90 7.72 13.25
CA GLU A 76 -14.38 9.03 12.83
C GLU A 76 -13.49 9.62 11.72
N GLY A 77 -14.12 10.24 10.72
CA GLY A 77 -13.42 10.89 9.61
C GLY A 77 -12.71 9.94 8.66
N LEU A 78 -11.59 10.39 8.09
CA LEU A 78 -10.83 9.60 7.14
C LEU A 78 -9.95 8.57 7.83
N THR A 79 -10.07 7.34 7.38
CA THR A 79 -9.19 6.23 7.72
C THR A 79 -7.99 6.21 6.77
N LEU A 80 -6.82 5.80 7.27
CA LEU A 80 -5.61 5.59 6.47
C LEU A 80 -5.24 4.12 6.49
N ALA A 81 -5.16 3.50 5.30
CA ALA A 81 -4.53 2.21 5.10
C ALA A 81 -3.11 2.40 4.55
N THR A 82 -2.11 1.81 5.22
CA THR A 82 -0.70 1.85 4.81
C THR A 82 -0.25 0.44 4.44
N PHE A 83 0.28 0.29 3.23
CA PHE A 83 0.78 -0.97 2.67
C PHE A 83 2.31 -0.91 2.57
N GLY A 84 3.00 -1.92 3.06
CA GLY A 84 4.44 -1.90 3.27
C GLY A 84 4.79 -1.43 4.69
N PRO A 85 5.99 -0.81 4.92
CA PRO A 85 7.03 -0.59 3.92
C PRO A 85 7.75 -1.88 3.51
N LEU A 86 8.28 -1.90 2.27
CA LEU A 86 9.42 -2.72 1.88
C LEU A 86 10.63 -1.83 2.07
N GLU A 87 11.64 -2.27 2.82
CA GLU A 87 12.66 -1.34 3.30
C GLU A 87 14.04 -1.97 3.40
N HIS A 88 15.06 -1.12 3.24
CA HIS A 88 16.42 -1.50 3.54
C HIS A 88 17.27 -0.28 3.91
N TYR A 89 18.19 -0.48 4.86
CA TYR A 89 19.25 0.48 5.14
C TYR A 89 20.22 0.54 3.95
N VAL A 90 20.67 1.74 3.60
CA VAL A 90 21.64 1.97 2.51
C VAL A 90 22.94 2.49 3.09
N SER A 91 23.96 1.65 3.03
CA SER A 91 25.31 2.02 3.48
C SER A 91 25.96 2.99 2.50
N PRO A 92 26.60 4.06 3.01
CA PRO A 92 27.45 4.93 2.17
C PRO A 92 28.59 4.18 1.47
N SER A 93 28.97 3.02 1.98
CA SER A 93 30.04 2.21 1.40
C SER A 93 29.68 1.58 0.04
N TRP A 94 28.41 1.58 -0.31
CA TRP A 94 27.91 1.09 -1.60
C TRP A 94 27.93 2.17 -2.71
N TYR A 95 28.19 3.44 -2.35
CA TYR A 95 28.25 4.52 -3.31
C TYR A 95 29.64 4.65 -3.93
N PRO A 96 29.86 4.47 -5.26
CA PRO A 96 31.13 4.71 -5.92
C PRO A 96 31.67 6.14 -5.69
N SER A 97 30.79 7.15 -5.66
CA SER A 97 31.15 8.53 -5.39
C SER A 97 31.80 8.78 -4.02
N LYS A 98 31.69 7.83 -3.09
CA LYS A 98 32.41 7.89 -1.80
C LYS A 98 33.93 7.94 -2.00
N ALA A 99 34.43 7.16 -2.96
CA ALA A 99 35.87 7.14 -3.26
C ALA A 99 36.38 8.46 -3.86
N GLU A 100 35.48 9.22 -4.50
CA GLU A 100 35.84 10.47 -5.20
C GLU A 100 35.89 11.67 -4.26
N HIS A 101 34.88 11.83 -3.40
CA HIS A 101 34.73 13.08 -2.61
C HIS A 101 34.29 12.89 -1.16
N HIS A 102 34.00 11.67 -0.69
CA HIS A 102 33.59 11.32 0.67
C HIS A 102 32.30 12.04 1.17
N ARG A 103 31.55 12.75 0.31
CA ARG A 103 30.34 13.52 0.67
C ARG A 103 29.08 12.66 0.54
N VAL A 104 29.05 11.55 1.25
CA VAL A 104 27.92 10.62 1.28
C VAL A 104 27.53 10.29 2.72
N VAL A 105 26.26 10.05 2.95
CA VAL A 105 25.67 9.72 4.24
C VAL A 105 24.77 8.51 4.11
N PRO A 106 24.56 7.75 5.21
CA PRO A 106 23.61 6.66 5.21
C PRO A 106 22.17 7.16 5.03
N THR A 107 21.34 6.27 4.52
CA THR A 107 19.89 6.52 4.39
C THR A 107 19.11 5.22 4.49
N TRP A 108 17.77 5.32 4.41
CA TRP A 108 16.87 4.21 4.17
C TRP A 108 16.22 4.38 2.80
N ASN A 109 16.15 3.32 2.03
CA ASN A 109 15.28 3.22 0.89
C ASN A 109 14.04 2.39 1.27
N TYR A 110 12.89 2.70 0.67
CA TYR A 110 11.65 2.02 0.96
C TYR A 110 10.58 2.27 -0.10
N LEU A 111 9.65 1.32 -0.19
CA LEU A 111 8.42 1.43 -0.96
C LEU A 111 7.24 1.35 0.01
N VAL A 112 6.33 2.31 -0.05
CA VAL A 112 5.13 2.35 0.78
C VAL A 112 3.98 2.94 -0.02
N ALA A 113 2.77 2.39 0.14
CA ALA A 113 1.56 2.98 -0.42
C ALA A 113 0.58 3.37 0.69
N HIS A 114 -0.14 4.44 0.45
CA HIS A 114 -1.15 5.00 1.34
C HIS A 114 -2.48 5.14 0.60
N ALA A 115 -3.56 4.75 1.25
CA ALA A 115 -4.92 4.97 0.78
C ALA A 115 -5.76 5.59 1.89
N TRP A 116 -6.41 6.70 1.59
CA TRP A 116 -7.33 7.40 2.51
C TRP A 116 -8.76 7.24 2.04
N GLY A 117 -9.67 6.99 2.97
CA GLY A 117 -11.08 6.87 2.65
C GLY A 117 -11.96 6.77 3.89
N GLU A 118 -13.25 6.77 3.66
CA GLU A 118 -14.24 6.57 4.71
C GLU A 118 -14.48 5.07 4.92
N LEU A 119 -14.43 4.66 6.18
CA LEU A 119 -14.67 3.28 6.58
C LEU A 119 -16.15 3.03 6.80
N GLU A 120 -16.68 2.01 6.15
CA GLU A 120 -18.02 1.49 6.31
C GLU A 120 -17.98 0.09 6.92
N VAL A 121 -18.89 -0.17 7.84
CA VAL A 121 -19.04 -1.46 8.51
C VAL A 121 -20.16 -2.27 7.84
N HIS A 122 -19.90 -3.55 7.57
CA HIS A 122 -20.82 -4.48 6.97
C HIS A 122 -20.98 -5.72 7.85
N ASP A 123 -22.05 -5.78 8.64
CA ASP A 123 -22.39 -6.94 9.49
C ASP A 123 -23.45 -7.85 8.84
N ASP A 124 -23.46 -7.92 7.51
CA ASP A 124 -24.28 -8.87 6.74
C ASP A 124 -23.46 -10.12 6.39
N PRO A 125 -23.89 -11.32 6.85
CA PRO A 125 -23.17 -12.57 6.60
C PRO A 125 -22.97 -12.88 5.10
N ARG A 126 -23.86 -12.44 4.22
CA ARG A 126 -23.74 -12.66 2.76
C ARG A 126 -22.63 -11.77 2.20
N TRP A 127 -22.60 -10.52 2.61
CA TRP A 127 -21.55 -9.57 2.22
C TRP A 127 -20.17 -10.05 2.71
N VAL A 128 -20.08 -10.42 4.00
CA VAL A 128 -18.84 -10.93 4.61
C VAL A 128 -18.34 -12.17 3.90
N ARG A 129 -19.24 -13.13 3.61
CA ARG A 129 -18.89 -14.34 2.84
C ARG A 129 -18.32 -13.98 1.46
N GLY A 130 -18.89 -12.99 0.78
CA GLY A 130 -18.41 -12.51 -0.52
C GLY A 130 -17.00 -11.94 -0.44
N VAL A 131 -16.70 -11.16 0.60
CA VAL A 131 -15.34 -10.62 0.85
C VAL A 131 -14.34 -11.72 1.12
N ILE A 132 -14.68 -12.69 1.99
CA ILE A 132 -13.80 -13.83 2.29
C ILE A 132 -13.51 -14.65 1.02
N ALA A 133 -14.52 -14.88 0.18
CA ALA A 133 -14.33 -15.59 -1.09
C ALA A 133 -13.36 -14.85 -2.03
N LYS A 134 -13.48 -13.52 -2.14
CA LYS A 134 -12.57 -12.69 -2.95
C LYS A 134 -11.16 -12.68 -2.38
N LEU A 135 -11.00 -12.48 -1.07
CA LEU A 135 -9.69 -12.50 -0.40
C LEU A 135 -9.01 -13.86 -0.57
N THR A 136 -9.74 -14.95 -0.32
CA THR A 136 -9.23 -16.31 -0.52
C THR A 136 -8.81 -16.53 -1.98
N GLY A 137 -9.65 -16.14 -2.93
CA GLY A 137 -9.35 -16.28 -4.35
C GLY A 137 -8.10 -15.51 -4.77
N ALA A 138 -7.91 -14.30 -4.25
CA ALA A 138 -6.72 -13.49 -4.52
C ALA A 138 -5.44 -14.10 -3.93
N MET A 139 -5.52 -14.65 -2.71
CA MET A 139 -4.34 -15.21 -2.02
C MET A 139 -4.00 -16.64 -2.49
N GLU A 140 -4.97 -17.41 -2.88
CA GLU A 140 -4.79 -18.82 -3.29
C GLU A 140 -4.62 -18.99 -4.80
N GLY A 141 -5.07 -18.01 -5.60
CA GLY A 141 -5.17 -18.14 -7.06
C GLY A 141 -3.86 -18.42 -7.80
N GLY A 142 -2.71 -18.15 -7.19
CA GLY A 142 -1.38 -18.43 -7.76
C GLY A 142 -0.75 -19.76 -7.29
N ARG A 143 -1.45 -20.58 -6.51
CA ARG A 143 -0.93 -21.86 -5.99
C ARG A 143 -1.28 -23.00 -6.95
N ASP A 144 -0.44 -24.01 -7.01
CA ASP A 144 -0.69 -25.23 -7.81
C ASP A 144 -1.96 -25.94 -7.36
N GLU A 145 -2.21 -26.02 -6.05
CA GLU A 145 -3.41 -26.57 -5.44
C GLU A 145 -4.10 -25.54 -4.54
N PRO A 146 -4.89 -24.60 -5.11
CA PRO A 146 -5.50 -23.51 -4.36
C PRO A 146 -6.58 -24.06 -3.41
N TRP A 147 -6.54 -23.64 -2.15
CA TRP A 147 -7.61 -23.91 -1.21
C TRP A 147 -8.88 -23.13 -1.61
N ARG A 148 -10.03 -23.79 -1.47
CA ARG A 148 -11.34 -23.20 -1.77
C ARG A 148 -12.27 -23.35 -0.56
N MET A 149 -13.11 -22.35 -0.32
CA MET A 149 -14.06 -22.37 0.79
C MET A 149 -14.94 -23.64 0.84
N GLY A 150 -15.30 -24.21 -0.32
CA GLY A 150 -16.09 -25.44 -0.40
C GLY A 150 -15.39 -26.69 0.10
N GLN A 151 -14.11 -26.66 0.44
CA GLN A 151 -13.37 -27.77 1.06
C GLN A 151 -13.60 -27.86 2.57
N ALA A 152 -14.04 -26.76 3.20
CA ALA A 152 -14.39 -26.76 4.62
C ALA A 152 -15.87 -27.11 4.82
N PRO A 153 -16.24 -27.78 5.92
CA PRO A 153 -17.63 -28.06 6.27
C PRO A 153 -18.47 -26.78 6.33
N ARG A 154 -19.70 -26.84 5.83
CA ARG A 154 -20.56 -25.66 5.71
C ARG A 154 -20.90 -25.05 7.06
N ASP A 155 -21.24 -25.87 8.04
CA ASP A 155 -21.56 -25.48 9.41
C ASP A 155 -20.38 -24.80 10.10
N TYR A 156 -19.16 -25.29 9.87
CA TYR A 156 -17.93 -24.66 10.35
C TYR A 156 -17.73 -23.28 9.73
N LEU A 157 -17.92 -23.15 8.41
CA LEU A 157 -17.80 -21.83 7.74
C LEU A 157 -18.86 -20.85 8.24
N ASP A 158 -20.10 -21.32 8.42
CA ASP A 158 -21.18 -20.48 8.94
C ASP A 158 -20.87 -19.98 10.36
N ASP A 159 -20.32 -20.84 11.24
CA ASP A 159 -19.85 -20.45 12.57
C ASP A 159 -18.69 -19.45 12.49
N MET A 160 -17.68 -19.66 11.64
CA MET A 160 -16.55 -18.73 11.50
C MET A 160 -17.01 -17.34 11.01
N LEU A 161 -17.98 -17.26 10.10
CA LEU A 161 -18.52 -16.00 9.62
C LEU A 161 -19.20 -15.16 10.72
N THR A 162 -19.75 -15.81 11.77
CA THR A 162 -20.32 -15.07 12.91
C THR A 162 -19.27 -14.37 13.77
N LYS A 163 -18.00 -14.76 13.66
CA LYS A 163 -16.88 -14.25 14.49
C LYS A 163 -16.14 -13.08 13.84
N ILE A 164 -16.57 -12.63 12.68
CA ILE A 164 -15.96 -11.55 11.93
C ILE A 164 -17.00 -10.52 11.49
N VAL A 165 -16.51 -9.31 11.21
CA VAL A 165 -17.31 -8.19 10.69
C VAL A 165 -16.60 -7.65 9.46
N GLY A 166 -17.33 -7.39 8.39
CA GLY A 166 -16.81 -6.84 7.17
C GLY A 166 -16.56 -5.34 7.28
N ILE A 167 -15.52 -4.88 6.59
CA ILE A 167 -15.21 -3.46 6.44
C ILE A 167 -14.97 -3.14 4.96
N ARG A 168 -15.40 -1.95 4.56
CA ARG A 168 -15.15 -1.35 3.26
C ARG A 168 -14.60 0.06 3.47
N ILE A 169 -13.62 0.45 2.68
CA ILE A 169 -13.10 1.82 2.66
C ILE A 169 -13.27 2.34 1.25
N SER A 170 -14.15 3.35 1.08
CA SER A 170 -14.30 4.08 -0.16
C SER A 170 -13.08 4.96 -0.37
N VAL A 171 -12.19 4.60 -1.31
CA VAL A 171 -10.91 5.27 -1.47
C VAL A 171 -11.10 6.63 -2.10
N GLN A 172 -10.85 7.69 -1.33
CA GLN A 172 -10.91 9.07 -1.78
C GLN A 172 -9.59 9.53 -2.40
N ARG A 173 -8.48 8.95 -1.95
CA ARG A 173 -7.13 9.24 -2.43
C ARG A 173 -6.23 8.05 -2.19
N MET A 174 -5.31 7.80 -3.13
CA MET A 174 -4.20 6.88 -2.95
C MET A 174 -2.94 7.44 -3.60
N GLU A 175 -1.81 7.16 -2.98
CA GLU A 175 -0.48 7.49 -3.50
C GLU A 175 0.56 6.55 -2.93
N ALA A 176 1.71 6.47 -3.56
CA ALA A 176 2.85 5.76 -3.01
C ALA A 176 4.08 6.67 -2.92
N ARG A 177 5.02 6.26 -2.09
CA ARG A 177 6.35 6.80 -2.04
C ARG A 177 7.35 5.70 -2.30
N PHE A 178 8.06 5.82 -3.43
CA PHE A 178 9.13 4.93 -3.83
C PHE A 178 10.46 5.66 -3.68
N LYS A 179 10.98 5.64 -2.45
CA LYS A 179 12.30 6.21 -2.16
C LYS A 179 13.38 5.22 -2.53
N VAL A 180 13.85 5.31 -3.76
CA VAL A 180 14.80 4.39 -4.39
C VAL A 180 16.11 5.06 -4.80
N SER A 181 16.47 6.16 -4.12
CA SER A 181 17.65 6.97 -4.43
C SER A 181 17.63 7.59 -5.83
N SER A 182 16.45 7.89 -6.39
CA SER A 182 16.25 8.45 -7.74
C SER A 182 16.94 9.81 -7.96
N HIS A 183 17.21 10.55 -6.90
CA HIS A 183 17.93 11.85 -6.94
C HIS A 183 19.47 11.70 -7.04
N ARG A 184 20.01 10.47 -6.93
CA ARG A 184 21.45 10.21 -7.02
C ARG A 184 21.88 9.90 -8.44
N SER A 185 23.20 9.91 -8.67
CA SER A 185 23.75 9.39 -9.93
C SER A 185 23.37 7.91 -10.14
N ASP A 186 23.29 7.49 -11.39
CA ASP A 186 23.01 6.09 -11.70
C ASP A 186 24.05 5.13 -11.09
N ALA A 187 25.33 5.54 -11.06
CA ALA A 187 26.39 4.75 -10.43
C ALA A 187 26.14 4.51 -8.95
N ASP A 188 25.77 5.57 -8.19
CA ASP A 188 25.47 5.46 -6.76
C ASP A 188 24.19 4.66 -6.52
N ARG A 189 23.14 4.90 -7.32
CA ARG A 189 21.88 4.19 -7.22
C ARG A 189 22.05 2.69 -7.47
N LEU A 190 22.77 2.32 -8.53
CA LEU A 190 23.04 0.93 -8.87
C LEU A 190 23.99 0.27 -7.84
N GLY A 191 25.00 0.99 -7.34
CA GLY A 191 25.84 0.50 -6.25
C GLY A 191 25.05 0.20 -4.98
N ALA A 192 24.10 1.05 -4.61
CA ALA A 192 23.19 0.81 -3.49
C ALA A 192 22.26 -0.39 -3.74
N ARG A 193 21.69 -0.52 -4.95
CA ARG A 193 20.90 -1.69 -5.36
C ARG A 193 21.68 -2.99 -5.18
N ASP A 194 22.89 -3.04 -5.69
CA ASP A 194 23.74 -4.24 -5.64
C ASP A 194 24.13 -4.58 -4.19
N GLY A 195 24.35 -3.55 -3.35
CA GLY A 195 24.55 -3.74 -1.91
C GLY A 195 23.33 -4.38 -1.23
N ILE A 196 22.14 -3.87 -1.47
CA ILE A 196 20.87 -4.45 -0.95
C ILE A 196 20.68 -5.88 -1.45
N ALA A 197 20.89 -6.13 -2.75
CA ALA A 197 20.75 -7.46 -3.34
C ALA A 197 21.75 -8.49 -2.75
N THR A 198 22.87 -8.03 -2.21
CA THR A 198 23.87 -8.90 -1.58
C THR A 198 23.48 -9.24 -0.14
N GLU A 199 22.94 -8.29 0.62
CA GLU A 199 22.59 -8.50 2.04
C GLU A 199 21.23 -9.23 2.17
N LEU A 200 20.22 -8.84 1.40
CA LEU A 200 18.86 -9.44 1.36
C LEU A 200 18.21 -9.69 2.74
N ASP A 201 18.56 -8.92 3.75
CA ASP A 201 18.07 -9.10 5.13
C ASP A 201 16.87 -8.21 5.48
N GLY A 202 16.49 -7.26 4.63
CA GLY A 202 15.34 -6.37 4.80
C GLY A 202 14.03 -6.97 4.29
N ARG A 203 12.90 -6.53 4.83
CA ARG A 203 11.58 -6.90 4.34
C ARG A 203 11.40 -6.41 2.90
N GLY A 204 11.27 -7.34 1.96
CA GLY A 204 11.11 -7.03 0.53
C GLY A 204 12.37 -6.48 -0.12
N ALA A 205 13.56 -6.79 0.42
CA ALA A 205 14.85 -6.29 -0.09
C ALA A 205 15.04 -6.60 -1.58
N ALA A 206 14.68 -7.79 -2.07
CA ALA A 206 14.77 -8.15 -3.48
C ALA A 206 13.90 -7.23 -4.36
N GLU A 207 12.63 -7.03 -3.99
CA GLU A 207 11.71 -6.16 -4.72
C GLU A 207 12.14 -4.68 -4.69
N LEU A 208 12.67 -4.24 -3.57
CA LEU A 208 13.24 -2.89 -3.45
C LEU A 208 14.46 -2.72 -4.36
N ALA A 209 15.35 -3.72 -4.44
CA ALA A 209 16.49 -3.72 -5.34
C ALA A 209 16.05 -3.68 -6.81
N ASP A 210 15.03 -4.45 -7.18
CA ASP A 210 14.43 -4.43 -8.52
C ASP A 210 13.89 -3.03 -8.88
N ALA A 211 13.12 -2.41 -8.00
CA ALA A 211 12.60 -1.05 -8.18
C ALA A 211 13.72 0.01 -8.32
N MET A 212 14.87 -0.20 -7.69
CA MET A 212 16.06 0.66 -7.86
C MET A 212 16.77 0.45 -9.19
N GLY A 213 16.57 -0.69 -9.85
CA GLY A 213 17.12 -1.02 -11.16
C GLY A 213 16.40 -0.30 -12.31
N GLU A 214 15.12 0.02 -12.15
CA GLU A 214 14.34 0.73 -13.15
C GLU A 214 14.81 2.18 -13.32
N SER A 215 14.96 2.62 -14.56
CA SER A 215 15.45 3.98 -14.83
C SER A 215 14.39 5.03 -14.52
N SER A 216 14.80 6.17 -13.98
CA SER A 216 13.94 7.33 -13.66
C SER A 216 13.18 7.93 -14.85
N SER A 217 13.45 7.48 -16.08
CA SER A 217 12.80 7.93 -17.32
C SER A 217 11.38 7.38 -17.51
N SER A 218 10.98 6.34 -16.79
CA SER A 218 9.63 5.75 -16.89
C SER A 218 8.60 6.38 -15.93
N GLN A 219 9.03 7.17 -14.94
CA GLN A 219 8.13 7.74 -13.93
C GLN A 219 7.56 9.13 -14.26
N THR A 220 8.03 9.79 -15.33
CA THR A 220 7.66 11.19 -15.66
C THR A 220 6.70 11.34 -16.85
N SER A 221 6.13 10.29 -17.39
CA SER A 221 5.20 10.35 -18.53
C SER A 221 3.75 10.31 -18.08
N SER A 222 3.21 11.43 -17.59
CA SER A 222 1.87 11.96 -17.86
C SER A 222 1.51 13.10 -16.89
N MET A 223 2.05 14.30 -17.12
CA MET A 223 1.41 15.51 -16.64
C MET A 223 0.65 16.17 -17.83
N PRO A 224 -0.69 16.30 -17.80
CA PRO A 224 -1.34 17.21 -18.69
C PRO A 224 -0.97 18.63 -18.26
N VAL A 225 -0.36 19.39 -19.18
CA VAL A 225 -0.16 20.84 -19.05
C VAL A 225 -1.55 21.47 -18.96
N VAL A 226 -1.92 21.94 -17.77
CA VAL A 226 -3.06 22.84 -17.61
C VAL A 226 -2.65 24.18 -18.19
N ASN A 227 -3.11 24.45 -19.39
CA ASN A 227 -2.95 25.73 -20.07
C ASN A 227 -3.91 26.71 -19.38
N ASP A 228 -3.39 27.53 -18.48
CA ASP A 228 -4.12 28.64 -17.85
C ASP A 228 -4.17 29.80 -18.85
N ALA A 229 -5.20 29.81 -19.68
CA ALA A 229 -5.52 30.89 -20.60
C ALA A 229 -6.91 31.43 -20.27
N ARG A 230 -7.00 32.29 -19.26
CA ARG A 230 -8.08 33.32 -19.18
C ARG A 230 -7.68 34.45 -18.22
N MET A 231 -6.97 35.42 -18.74
CA MET A 231 -7.09 36.81 -18.33
C MET A 231 -6.96 37.67 -19.57
N THR A 232 -8.10 38.17 -20.05
CA THR A 232 -8.28 39.54 -20.60
C THR A 232 -9.73 39.68 -21.10
N SER A 233 -10.53 40.38 -20.41
CA SER A 233 -11.40 41.51 -20.78
C SER A 233 -12.41 41.75 -19.67
#